data_7b80e1076af99a86112d70c566d1fe04
#
_entry.id   7b80e1076af99a86112d70c566d1fe04
#
_cell.length_a   1.000
_cell.length_b   1.000
_cell.length_c   1.000
_cell.angle_alpha   90.00
_cell.angle_beta   90.00
_cell.angle_gamma   90.00
#
_symmetry.space_group_name_H-M   'P 1'
#
loop_
_entity.id
_entity.type
_entity.pdbx_description
1 polymer ?
#
loop_
_entity_poly.entity_id
_entity_poly.type
_entity_poly.pdbx_seq_one_letter_code
_entity_poly.pdbx_strand_id
1 'polypeptide(L)'
;MTKKVKWSVTAVIVLMIVGMIAYPQIKSRMKASKDAAEVVPPAGNQVRKQVLNINAEVLKYQSLTDKTIVTGSTIPDEEVDLSFESSGKIVAIYFTEGTHVKAGDLLAKINDKPLQAELKKLEAQVPLAKDRVYRQHTLLEKDAVSQEAYEQVATEYEKLMADIELVKANIAQTELRAPFDGIIGLRNVSEGAYASPSTVITKLTKISPLKIEFSVPERYSADIKDGTPIVFRMNSSVGMMQDYKATVYAVESKIDE
;
A
#
# COMPACT_ATOMS: atom_id res chain seq x y z
N MET A 1 84.99 -23.85 -11.95
CA MET A 1 84.68 -24.17 -10.53
C MET A 1 85.77 -25.09 -10.05
N THR A 2 86.56 -24.63 -9.09
CA THR A 2 87.74 -25.30 -8.56
C THR A 2 87.35 -26.56 -7.76
N LYS A 3 88.16 -27.65 -7.81
CA LYS A 3 87.94 -28.92 -7.16
C LYS A 3 87.54 -28.80 -5.67
N LYS A 4 87.91 -27.73 -4.97
CA LYS A 4 87.63 -27.43 -3.57
C LYS A 4 86.12 -27.08 -3.34
N VAL A 5 85.45 -26.41 -4.32
CA VAL A 5 84.00 -26.05 -4.21
C VAL A 5 83.11 -27.27 -4.38
N LYS A 6 83.45 -28.20 -5.24
CA LYS A 6 82.72 -29.45 -5.42
C LYS A 6 82.75 -30.31 -4.17
N TRP A 7 83.88 -30.32 -3.47
CA TRP A 7 84.07 -31.11 -2.22
C TRP A 7 83.26 -30.54 -1.07
N SER A 8 83.19 -29.21 -0.97
CA SER A 8 82.39 -28.56 0.08
C SER A 8 80.88 -28.77 -0.14
N VAL A 9 80.41 -28.76 -1.37
CA VAL A 9 78.99 -28.99 -1.70
C VAL A 9 78.62 -30.45 -1.41
N THR A 10 79.49 -31.43 -1.74
CA THR A 10 79.22 -32.81 -1.42
C THR A 10 79.26 -33.09 0.08
N ALA A 11 80.11 -32.42 0.84
CA ALA A 11 80.15 -32.55 2.31
C ALA A 11 78.87 -32.02 2.99
N VAL A 12 78.30 -30.91 2.46
CA VAL A 12 77.01 -30.35 2.99
C VAL A 12 75.82 -31.26 2.66
N ILE A 13 75.80 -31.87 1.47
CA ILE A 13 74.74 -32.78 1.08
C ILE A 13 74.77 -34.07 1.94
N VAL A 14 75.96 -34.60 2.20
CA VAL A 14 76.14 -35.78 3.07
C VAL A 14 75.71 -35.47 4.51
N LEU A 15 76.03 -34.27 5.03
CA LEU A 15 75.60 -33.83 6.38
C LEU A 15 74.08 -33.70 6.45
N MET A 16 73.45 -33.20 5.43
CA MET A 16 72.00 -33.11 5.36
C MET A 16 71.30 -34.47 5.32
N ILE A 17 71.86 -35.42 4.57
CA ILE A 17 71.31 -36.80 4.50
C ILE A 17 71.51 -37.53 5.84
N VAL A 18 72.64 -37.39 6.49
CA VAL A 18 72.89 -37.95 7.81
C VAL A 18 71.97 -37.35 8.87
N GLY A 19 71.73 -36.05 8.82
CA GLY A 19 70.75 -35.33 9.70
C GLY A 19 69.35 -35.84 9.50
N MET A 20 68.94 -36.10 8.23
CA MET A 20 67.56 -36.58 7.93
C MET A 20 67.35 -38.02 8.39
N ILE A 21 68.40 -38.89 8.41
CA ILE A 21 68.32 -40.28 8.89
C ILE A 21 68.40 -40.33 10.44
N ALA A 22 69.18 -39.45 11.04
CA ALA A 22 69.31 -39.42 12.51
C ALA A 22 68.11 -38.78 13.25
N TYR A 23 67.41 -37.87 12.58
CA TYR A 23 66.30 -37.15 13.21
C TYR A 23 65.16 -38.03 13.72
N PRO A 24 64.66 -39.05 13.01
CA PRO A 24 63.61 -39.93 13.52
C PRO A 24 64.09 -40.83 14.66
N GLN A 25 65.38 -41.21 14.69
CA GLN A 25 65.93 -42.06 15.75
C GLN A 25 66.13 -41.26 17.07
N ILE A 26 66.51 -40.00 17.00
CA ILE A 26 66.66 -39.13 18.19
C ILE A 26 65.26 -38.84 18.79
N LYS A 27 64.26 -38.61 17.93
CA LYS A 27 62.89 -38.32 18.38
C LYS A 27 62.24 -39.55 19.07
N SER A 28 62.57 -40.78 18.62
CA SER A 28 62.05 -42.00 19.24
C SER A 28 62.70 -42.28 20.59
N ARG A 29 63.99 -41.96 20.80
CA ARG A 29 64.68 -42.09 22.09
C ARG A 29 64.21 -41.02 23.11
N MET A 30 63.88 -39.82 22.71
CA MET A 30 63.31 -38.82 23.60
C MET A 30 61.88 -39.12 24.05
N LYS A 31 61.12 -39.87 23.26
CA LYS A 31 59.78 -40.35 23.68
C LYS A 31 59.89 -41.50 24.69
N ALA A 32 60.87 -42.44 24.56
CA ALA A 32 61.03 -43.57 25.42
C ALA A 32 61.54 -43.22 26.83
N SER A 33 62.18 -42.04 27.03
CA SER A 33 62.67 -41.59 28.35
C SER A 33 61.63 -40.83 29.18
N LYS A 34 60.45 -40.50 28.61
CA LYS A 34 59.35 -39.85 29.34
C LYS A 34 58.37 -40.87 29.97
N ASP A 35 58.33 -42.10 29.43
CA ASP A 35 57.40 -43.15 29.92
C ASP A 35 57.99 -44.10 31.01
N ALA A 36 59.18 -43.81 31.49
CA ALA A 36 59.87 -44.68 32.43
C ALA A 36 60.01 -44.11 33.85
N ALA A 37 59.09 -43.29 34.31
CA ALA A 37 59.07 -42.84 35.70
C ALA A 37 57.63 -42.72 36.22
N GLU A 38 56.91 -43.83 36.18
CA GLU A 38 55.70 -43.96 37.00
C GLU A 38 55.82 -45.18 37.89
N VAL A 39 56.14 -44.91 39.13
CA VAL A 39 56.22 -45.86 40.21
C VAL A 39 54.82 -46.35 40.53
N VAL A 40 54.59 -47.65 40.37
CA VAL A 40 53.35 -48.32 40.72
C VAL A 40 53.29 -48.49 42.27
N PRO A 41 52.36 -47.89 42.98
CA PRO A 41 52.07 -48.26 44.38
C PRO A 41 51.14 -49.51 44.42
N PRO A 42 51.15 -50.30 45.49
CA PRO A 42 50.50 -51.61 45.53
C PRO A 42 48.95 -51.49 45.57
N ALA A 43 48.36 -52.53 45.02
CA ALA A 43 46.92 -52.71 44.84
C ALA A 43 46.09 -52.49 46.13
N GLY A 44 45.54 -51.26 46.23
CA GLY A 44 44.38 -51.00 47.10
C GLY A 44 43.15 -50.99 46.19
N ASN A 45 42.08 -51.64 46.66
CA ASN A 45 40.78 -51.77 46.00
C ASN A 45 40.21 -50.38 45.64
N GLN A 46 40.62 -49.84 44.50
CA GLN A 46 40.02 -48.58 43.96
C GLN A 46 38.74 -48.96 43.26
N VAL A 47 37.62 -48.71 43.93
CA VAL A 47 36.32 -48.60 43.30
C VAL A 47 36.50 -47.63 42.13
N ARG A 48 36.59 -48.15 40.92
CA ARG A 48 36.54 -47.29 39.66
C ARG A 48 35.24 -46.53 39.70
N LYS A 49 35.29 -45.27 40.09
CA LYS A 49 34.18 -44.35 39.84
C LYS A 49 33.91 -44.39 38.34
N GLN A 50 32.81 -45.01 37.95
CA GLN A 50 32.33 -44.91 36.59
C GLN A 50 32.02 -43.42 36.37
N VAL A 51 32.85 -42.75 35.60
CA VAL A 51 32.57 -41.40 35.12
C VAL A 51 31.52 -41.53 34.04
N LEU A 52 30.31 -41.16 34.40
CA LEU A 52 29.24 -41.08 33.43
C LEU A 52 29.56 -39.91 32.50
N ASN A 53 29.73 -40.17 31.20
CA ASN A 53 29.82 -39.11 30.21
C ASN A 53 28.42 -38.54 30.04
N ILE A 54 28.24 -37.32 30.50
CA ILE A 54 26.99 -36.56 30.31
C ILE A 54 27.24 -35.43 29.32
N ASN A 55 26.35 -35.26 28.39
CA ASN A 55 26.28 -34.06 27.58
C ASN A 55 25.47 -33.03 28.34
N ALA A 56 26.11 -31.96 28.78
CA ALA A 56 25.45 -30.86 29.44
C ALA A 56 25.39 -29.65 28.49
N GLU A 57 24.21 -29.13 28.29
CA GLU A 57 23.99 -27.90 27.52
C GLU A 57 23.60 -26.78 28.49
N VAL A 58 24.28 -25.65 28.37
CA VAL A 58 23.96 -24.46 29.17
C VAL A 58 22.81 -23.73 28.50
N LEU A 59 21.64 -23.81 29.12
CA LEU A 59 20.49 -23.04 28.67
C LEU A 59 20.74 -21.55 28.89
N LYS A 60 20.69 -20.80 27.81
CA LYS A 60 20.73 -19.33 27.81
C LYS A 60 19.40 -18.81 27.36
N TYR A 61 18.93 -17.73 27.96
CA TYR A 61 17.77 -17.02 27.45
C TYR A 61 18.10 -16.49 26.04
N GLN A 62 17.34 -16.95 25.06
CA GLN A 62 17.40 -16.46 23.69
C GLN A 62 16.07 -15.79 23.34
N SER A 63 16.15 -14.59 22.80
CA SER A 63 14.96 -13.93 22.26
C SER A 63 14.53 -14.68 21.00
N LEU A 64 13.40 -15.34 21.06
CA LEU A 64 12.78 -15.98 19.90
C LEU A 64 11.81 -14.98 19.27
N THR A 65 12.01 -14.69 18.00
CA THR A 65 11.05 -13.89 17.23
C THR A 65 10.19 -14.85 16.41
N ASP A 66 8.93 -14.95 16.76
CA ASP A 66 7.96 -15.67 15.94
C ASP A 66 7.60 -14.80 14.74
N LYS A 67 7.68 -15.38 13.54
CA LYS A 67 7.36 -14.71 12.27
C LYS A 67 6.29 -15.49 11.54
N THR A 68 5.14 -14.90 11.41
CA THR A 68 4.08 -15.44 10.58
C THR A 68 4.15 -14.84 9.18
N ILE A 69 4.16 -15.70 8.18
CA ILE A 69 4.17 -15.28 6.76
C ILE A 69 2.77 -15.53 6.20
N VAL A 70 2.17 -14.49 5.66
CA VAL A 70 0.86 -14.53 5.01
C VAL A 70 0.95 -13.92 3.63
N THR A 71 0.04 -14.31 2.75
CA THR A 71 -0.07 -13.72 1.41
C THR A 71 -1.12 -12.61 1.45
N GLY A 72 -0.87 -11.53 0.75
CA GLY A 72 -1.79 -10.41 0.62
C GLY A 72 -1.84 -9.89 -0.81
N SER A 73 -2.84 -9.06 -1.09
CA SER A 73 -3.04 -8.37 -2.35
C SER A 73 -2.89 -6.86 -2.16
N THR A 74 -2.30 -6.20 -3.15
CA THR A 74 -2.31 -4.73 -3.20
C THR A 74 -3.62 -4.27 -3.81
N ILE A 75 -4.28 -3.35 -3.11
CA ILE A 75 -5.51 -2.71 -3.58
C ILE A 75 -5.30 -1.20 -3.66
N PRO A 76 -6.03 -0.50 -4.52
CA PRO A 76 -6.00 0.95 -4.58
C PRO A 76 -6.52 1.57 -3.28
N ASP A 77 -6.19 2.84 -3.04
CA ASP A 77 -6.73 3.60 -1.91
C ASP A 77 -8.24 3.77 -2.02
N GLU A 78 -8.69 4.19 -3.20
CA GLU A 78 -10.08 4.37 -3.55
C GLU A 78 -10.32 3.88 -4.98
N GLU A 79 -11.47 3.25 -5.21
CA GLU A 79 -11.92 2.80 -6.51
C GLU A 79 -13.43 3.00 -6.62
N VAL A 80 -13.89 3.59 -7.70
CA VAL A 80 -15.30 3.86 -7.94
C VAL A 80 -15.68 3.64 -9.40
N ASP A 81 -16.82 3.02 -9.61
CA ASP A 81 -17.45 2.92 -10.91
C ASP A 81 -18.24 4.21 -11.18
N LEU A 82 -17.86 4.94 -12.21
CA LEU A 82 -18.48 6.22 -12.57
C LEU A 82 -19.67 5.99 -13.49
N SER A 83 -20.82 6.50 -13.09
CA SER A 83 -22.07 6.52 -13.85
C SER A 83 -22.73 7.90 -13.76
N PHE A 84 -23.62 8.24 -14.70
CA PHE A 84 -24.41 9.46 -14.59
C PHE A 84 -25.50 9.31 -13.54
N GLU A 85 -25.86 10.42 -12.89
CA GLU A 85 -27.00 10.44 -11.95
C GLU A 85 -28.35 10.51 -12.69
N SER A 86 -28.35 10.99 -13.94
CA SER A 86 -29.55 11.07 -14.77
C SER A 86 -29.38 10.30 -16.09
N SER A 87 -30.51 10.02 -16.76
CA SER A 87 -30.52 9.28 -18.03
C SER A 87 -30.49 10.21 -19.23
N GLY A 88 -29.71 9.86 -20.24
CA GLY A 88 -29.67 10.65 -21.47
C GLY A 88 -28.68 10.13 -22.50
N LYS A 89 -28.70 10.74 -23.68
CA LYS A 89 -27.74 10.45 -24.75
C LYS A 89 -26.42 11.14 -24.45
N ILE A 90 -25.30 10.42 -24.47
CA ILE A 90 -23.95 10.97 -24.31
C ILE A 90 -23.64 11.89 -25.50
N VAL A 91 -23.30 13.13 -25.18
CA VAL A 91 -22.98 14.15 -26.19
C VAL A 91 -21.48 14.27 -26.41
N ALA A 92 -20.71 14.16 -25.32
CA ALA A 92 -19.26 14.27 -25.37
C ALA A 92 -18.60 13.49 -24.24
N ILE A 93 -17.38 13.01 -24.50
CA ILE A 93 -16.48 12.37 -23.55
C ILE A 93 -15.15 13.13 -23.61
N TYR A 94 -14.68 13.64 -22.47
CA TYR A 94 -13.54 14.57 -22.38
C TYR A 94 -12.28 13.94 -21.84
N PHE A 95 -12.32 12.67 -21.46
CA PHE A 95 -11.16 11.97 -20.93
C PHE A 95 -10.53 11.01 -21.95
N THR A 96 -9.27 10.71 -21.75
CA THR A 96 -8.56 9.64 -22.44
C THR A 96 -8.30 8.50 -21.44
N GLU A 97 -8.48 7.26 -21.88
CA GLU A 97 -8.25 6.06 -21.08
C GLU A 97 -6.82 6.01 -20.54
N GLY A 98 -6.65 5.62 -19.28
CA GLY A 98 -5.35 5.54 -18.61
C GLY A 98 -4.75 6.90 -18.21
N THR A 99 -5.43 8.02 -18.39
CA THR A 99 -4.90 9.33 -18.00
C THR A 99 -5.23 9.69 -16.56
N HIS A 100 -4.40 10.56 -15.99
CA HIS A 100 -4.64 11.17 -14.68
C HIS A 100 -5.67 12.29 -14.81
N VAL A 101 -6.64 12.31 -13.89
CA VAL A 101 -7.63 13.36 -13.74
C VAL A 101 -7.65 13.88 -12.31
N LYS A 102 -8.12 15.12 -12.15
CA LYS A 102 -8.27 15.78 -10.84
C LYS A 102 -9.73 15.77 -10.41
N ALA A 103 -9.94 15.84 -9.12
CA ALA A 103 -11.26 16.04 -8.53
C ALA A 103 -11.95 17.27 -9.18
N GLY A 104 -13.22 17.08 -9.59
CA GLY A 104 -14.01 18.10 -10.27
C GLY A 104 -13.86 18.16 -11.79
N ASP A 105 -12.86 17.51 -12.40
CA ASP A 105 -12.71 17.47 -13.85
C ASP A 105 -13.96 16.89 -14.52
N LEU A 106 -14.42 17.55 -15.58
CA LEU A 106 -15.55 17.09 -16.39
C LEU A 106 -15.10 15.94 -17.29
N LEU A 107 -15.67 14.76 -17.07
CA LEU A 107 -15.29 13.53 -17.78
C LEU A 107 -16.21 13.25 -18.96
N ALA A 108 -17.50 13.41 -18.77
CA ALA A 108 -18.47 13.17 -19.83
C ALA A 108 -19.73 14.01 -19.58
N LYS A 109 -20.52 14.19 -20.63
CA LYS A 109 -21.75 14.95 -20.58
C LYS A 109 -22.84 14.28 -21.38
N ILE A 110 -24.06 14.22 -20.82
CA ILE A 110 -25.27 13.84 -21.54
C ILE A 110 -26.01 15.09 -22.03
N ASN A 111 -27.03 14.89 -22.88
CA ASN A 111 -27.79 15.99 -23.50
C ASN A 111 -28.58 16.79 -22.46
N ASP A 112 -28.13 17.96 -22.16
CA ASP A 112 -28.73 18.93 -21.23
C ASP A 112 -29.48 20.06 -21.92
N LYS A 113 -29.55 20.09 -23.28
CA LYS A 113 -30.17 21.19 -24.04
C LYS A 113 -31.60 21.55 -23.58
N PRO A 114 -32.48 20.59 -23.27
CA PRO A 114 -33.81 20.92 -22.74
C PRO A 114 -33.74 21.66 -21.40
N LEU A 115 -32.88 21.22 -20.47
CA LEU A 115 -32.71 21.86 -19.19
C LEU A 115 -32.09 23.26 -19.30
N GLN A 116 -31.13 23.44 -20.21
CA GLN A 116 -30.56 24.76 -20.51
C GLN A 116 -31.60 25.73 -21.06
N ALA A 117 -32.50 25.24 -21.92
CA ALA A 117 -33.61 26.06 -22.44
C ALA A 117 -34.59 26.46 -21.31
N GLU A 118 -34.87 25.53 -20.39
CA GLU A 118 -35.72 25.79 -19.24
C GLU A 118 -35.07 26.79 -18.27
N LEU A 119 -33.79 26.62 -17.96
CA LEU A 119 -33.02 27.57 -17.17
C LEU A 119 -33.11 28.97 -17.74
N LYS A 120 -32.82 29.11 -19.05
CA LYS A 120 -32.89 30.39 -19.73
C LYS A 120 -34.27 31.02 -19.68
N LYS A 121 -35.35 30.20 -19.75
CA LYS A 121 -36.73 30.69 -19.64
C LYS A 121 -37.00 31.23 -18.23
N LEU A 122 -36.58 30.55 -17.18
CA LEU A 122 -36.74 30.99 -15.77
C LEU A 122 -35.90 32.25 -15.51
N GLU A 123 -34.63 32.24 -15.94
CA GLU A 123 -33.73 33.40 -15.77
C GLU A 123 -34.29 34.67 -16.46
N ALA A 124 -34.96 34.53 -17.60
CA ALA A 124 -35.61 35.68 -18.28
C ALA A 124 -36.76 36.28 -17.46
N GLN A 125 -37.34 35.57 -16.50
CA GLN A 125 -38.39 36.06 -15.61
C GLN A 125 -37.83 36.82 -14.39
N VAL A 126 -36.58 36.56 -14.01
CA VAL A 126 -35.96 37.15 -12.81
C VAL A 126 -35.99 38.67 -12.78
N PRO A 127 -35.62 39.40 -13.85
CA PRO A 127 -35.65 40.86 -13.83
C PRO A 127 -37.06 41.44 -13.54
N LEU A 128 -38.09 40.84 -14.15
CA LEU A 128 -39.46 41.26 -13.93
C LEU A 128 -39.94 40.99 -12.52
N ALA A 129 -39.65 39.78 -11.97
CA ALA A 129 -40.01 39.42 -10.61
C ALA A 129 -39.32 40.34 -9.59
N LYS A 130 -38.00 40.55 -9.76
CA LYS A 130 -37.21 41.44 -8.90
C LYS A 130 -37.76 42.87 -8.92
N ASP A 131 -38.14 43.36 -10.08
CA ASP A 131 -38.73 44.69 -10.27
C ASP A 131 -40.11 44.80 -9.56
N ARG A 132 -40.90 43.72 -9.56
CA ARG A 132 -42.18 43.67 -8.83
C ARG A 132 -41.97 43.77 -7.34
N VAL A 133 -41.01 42.98 -6.80
CA VAL A 133 -40.65 43.01 -5.39
C VAL A 133 -40.21 44.42 -4.97
N TYR A 134 -39.31 45.05 -5.77
CA TYR A 134 -38.83 46.38 -5.49
C TYR A 134 -39.97 47.45 -5.46
N ARG A 135 -40.83 47.41 -6.46
CA ARG A 135 -42.00 48.30 -6.48
C ARG A 135 -42.92 48.10 -5.30
N GLN A 136 -43.21 46.84 -4.95
CA GLN A 136 -44.11 46.52 -3.83
C GLN A 136 -43.50 46.91 -2.49
N HIS A 137 -42.20 46.75 -2.32
CA HIS A 137 -41.47 47.20 -1.16
C HIS A 137 -41.54 48.74 -1.00
N THR A 138 -41.30 49.47 -2.10
CA THR A 138 -41.39 50.95 -2.08
C THR A 138 -42.80 51.46 -1.75
N LEU A 139 -43.83 50.72 -2.23
CA LEU A 139 -45.21 51.05 -1.91
C LEU A 139 -45.59 50.73 -0.45
N LEU A 140 -45.03 49.65 0.09
CA LEU A 140 -45.20 49.29 1.49
C LEU A 140 -44.59 50.33 2.44
N GLU A 141 -43.37 50.82 2.12
CA GLU A 141 -42.71 51.92 2.87
C GLU A 141 -43.54 53.22 2.91
N LYS A 142 -44.47 53.37 1.96
CA LYS A 142 -45.38 54.51 1.86
C LYS A 142 -46.80 54.21 2.36
N ASP A 143 -46.98 53.07 3.07
CA ASP A 143 -48.28 52.58 3.52
C ASP A 143 -49.34 52.45 2.40
N ALA A 144 -48.92 52.30 1.14
CA ALA A 144 -49.80 52.22 -0.01
C ALA A 144 -50.27 50.80 -0.35
N VAL A 145 -49.68 49.76 0.27
CA VAL A 145 -50.05 48.35 0.12
C VAL A 145 -49.93 47.64 1.47
N SER A 146 -50.63 46.51 1.59
CA SER A 146 -50.52 45.67 2.80
C SER A 146 -49.23 44.88 2.86
N GLN A 147 -48.81 44.54 4.04
CA GLN A 147 -47.68 43.63 4.29
C GLN A 147 -47.88 42.29 3.55
N GLU A 148 -49.09 41.75 3.56
CA GLU A 148 -49.47 40.52 2.86
C GLU A 148 -49.21 40.60 1.35
N ALA A 149 -49.57 41.73 0.70
CA ALA A 149 -49.35 41.91 -0.70
C ALA A 149 -47.85 41.95 -1.06
N TYR A 150 -47.01 42.51 -0.21
CA TYR A 150 -45.56 42.50 -0.39
C TYR A 150 -45.04 41.08 -0.20
N GLU A 151 -45.40 40.39 0.87
CA GLU A 151 -44.98 39.02 1.18
C GLU A 151 -45.34 38.02 0.07
N GLN A 152 -46.51 38.18 -0.52
CA GLN A 152 -46.92 37.36 -1.67
C GLN A 152 -45.95 37.49 -2.86
N VAL A 153 -45.61 38.74 -3.24
CA VAL A 153 -44.67 38.97 -4.37
C VAL A 153 -43.27 38.59 -4.04
N ALA A 154 -42.81 38.79 -2.79
CA ALA A 154 -41.52 38.33 -2.30
C ALA A 154 -41.40 36.78 -2.36
N THR A 155 -42.45 36.08 -1.91
CA THR A 155 -42.51 34.62 -1.98
C THR A 155 -42.50 34.08 -3.40
N GLU A 156 -43.21 34.77 -4.36
CA GLU A 156 -43.16 34.41 -5.76
C GLU A 156 -41.76 34.54 -6.35
N TYR A 157 -41.01 35.57 -5.97
CA TYR A 157 -39.63 35.74 -6.39
C TYR A 157 -38.71 34.65 -5.80
N GLU A 158 -38.83 34.34 -4.51
CA GLU A 158 -38.07 33.27 -3.86
C GLU A 158 -38.37 31.91 -4.49
N LYS A 159 -39.63 31.62 -4.81
CA LYS A 159 -40.03 30.43 -5.54
C LYS A 159 -39.36 30.35 -6.91
N LEU A 160 -39.34 31.46 -7.66
CA LEU A 160 -38.66 31.51 -8.96
C LEU A 160 -37.15 31.21 -8.80
N MET A 161 -36.52 31.75 -7.76
CA MET A 161 -35.10 31.48 -7.48
C MET A 161 -34.86 30.02 -7.11
N ALA A 162 -35.76 29.41 -6.33
CA ALA A 162 -35.69 27.98 -6.01
C ALA A 162 -35.90 27.08 -7.24
N ASP A 163 -36.80 27.44 -8.13
CA ASP A 163 -37.01 26.73 -9.42
C ASP A 163 -35.75 26.80 -10.30
N ILE A 164 -35.07 27.93 -10.33
CA ILE A 164 -33.78 28.09 -11.03
C ILE A 164 -32.68 27.17 -10.40
N GLU A 165 -32.58 27.14 -9.10
CA GLU A 165 -31.63 26.26 -8.40
C GLU A 165 -31.93 24.78 -8.67
N LEU A 166 -33.19 24.39 -8.70
CA LEU A 166 -33.61 23.04 -9.06
C LEU A 166 -33.15 22.66 -10.48
N VAL A 167 -33.38 23.53 -11.45
CA VAL A 167 -32.96 23.26 -12.83
C VAL A 167 -31.44 23.22 -12.95
N LYS A 168 -30.70 24.08 -12.23
CA LYS A 168 -29.24 24.02 -12.18
C LYS A 168 -28.73 22.71 -11.57
N ALA A 169 -29.35 22.21 -10.51
CA ALA A 169 -29.03 20.92 -9.92
C ALA A 169 -29.27 19.77 -10.93
N ASN A 170 -30.40 19.80 -11.64
CA ASN A 170 -30.68 18.83 -12.69
C ASN A 170 -29.66 18.89 -13.85
N ILE A 171 -29.17 20.08 -14.19
CA ILE A 171 -28.08 20.24 -15.19
C ILE A 171 -26.79 19.63 -14.64
N ALA A 172 -26.44 19.84 -13.37
CA ALA A 172 -25.27 19.25 -12.77
C ALA A 172 -25.29 17.72 -12.82
N GLN A 173 -26.45 17.09 -12.65
CA GLN A 173 -26.64 15.64 -12.78
C GLN A 173 -26.42 15.11 -14.21
N THR A 174 -26.41 15.99 -15.21
CA THR A 174 -26.06 15.62 -16.61
C THR A 174 -24.56 15.62 -16.88
N GLU A 175 -23.76 16.06 -15.94
CA GLU A 175 -22.31 16.14 -16.03
C GLU A 175 -21.67 15.06 -15.16
N LEU A 176 -20.85 14.21 -15.75
CA LEU A 176 -20.05 13.25 -15.01
C LEU A 176 -18.71 13.88 -14.66
N ARG A 177 -18.46 14.08 -13.38
CA ARG A 177 -17.23 14.67 -12.86
C ARG A 177 -16.47 13.68 -12.00
N ALA A 178 -15.13 13.81 -11.96
CA ALA A 178 -14.27 13.01 -11.11
C ALA A 178 -14.50 13.38 -9.63
N PRO A 179 -14.82 12.42 -8.74
CA PRO A 179 -15.01 12.69 -7.31
C PRO A 179 -13.68 12.91 -6.56
N PHE A 180 -12.59 12.35 -7.03
CA PHE A 180 -11.25 12.48 -6.45
C PHE A 180 -10.17 12.40 -7.54
N ASP A 181 -8.93 12.71 -7.17
CA ASP A 181 -7.76 12.61 -8.06
C ASP A 181 -7.39 11.15 -8.30
N GLY A 182 -7.26 10.73 -9.56
CA GLY A 182 -6.96 9.33 -9.85
C GLY A 182 -6.65 9.07 -11.32
N ILE A 183 -6.57 7.80 -11.65
CA ILE A 183 -6.38 7.32 -13.02
C ILE A 183 -7.70 6.77 -13.53
N ILE A 184 -8.10 7.23 -14.71
CA ILE A 184 -9.29 6.72 -15.40
C ILE A 184 -8.97 5.39 -16.08
N GLY A 185 -9.87 4.43 -15.89
CA GLY A 185 -9.81 3.12 -16.54
C GLY A 185 -10.30 3.14 -18.00
N LEU A 186 -10.65 1.95 -18.47
CA LEU A 186 -11.19 1.80 -19.81
C LEU A 186 -12.63 2.34 -19.91
N ARG A 187 -12.98 2.84 -21.06
CA ARG A 187 -14.30 3.37 -21.38
C ARG A 187 -15.23 2.21 -21.81
N ASN A 188 -16.37 2.10 -21.17
CA ASN A 188 -17.38 1.07 -21.49
C ASN A 188 -18.42 1.54 -22.51
N VAL A 189 -18.46 2.83 -22.81
CA VAL A 189 -19.47 3.45 -23.68
C VAL A 189 -18.82 4.41 -24.67
N SER A 190 -19.55 4.72 -25.75
CA SER A 190 -19.12 5.67 -26.77
C SER A 190 -20.04 6.88 -26.84
N GLU A 191 -19.56 7.96 -27.42
CA GLU A 191 -20.39 9.12 -27.75
C GLU A 191 -21.57 8.68 -28.61
N GLY A 192 -22.73 9.27 -28.35
CA GLY A 192 -23.98 8.91 -29.00
C GLY A 192 -24.74 7.75 -28.35
N ALA A 193 -24.14 6.98 -27.45
CA ALA A 193 -24.84 5.97 -26.69
C ALA A 193 -25.82 6.60 -25.71
N TYR A 194 -26.80 5.81 -25.28
CA TYR A 194 -27.73 6.19 -24.22
C TYR A 194 -27.21 5.64 -22.88
N ALA A 195 -27.06 6.51 -21.90
CA ALA A 195 -26.61 6.16 -20.56
C ALA A 195 -27.72 6.35 -19.52
N SER A 196 -27.67 5.56 -18.46
CA SER A 196 -28.55 5.60 -17.30
C SER A 196 -27.71 5.47 -16.02
N PRO A 197 -28.27 5.70 -14.83
CA PRO A 197 -27.56 5.53 -13.56
C PRO A 197 -26.95 4.13 -13.34
N SER A 198 -27.51 3.10 -13.96
CA SER A 198 -26.99 1.73 -13.93
C SER A 198 -25.86 1.47 -14.96
N THR A 199 -25.59 2.42 -15.85
CA THR A 199 -24.61 2.27 -16.92
C THR A 199 -23.25 2.79 -16.43
N VAL A 200 -22.30 1.90 -16.15
CA VAL A 200 -20.94 2.27 -15.82
C VAL A 200 -20.21 2.81 -17.04
N ILE A 201 -19.79 4.05 -16.98
CA ILE A 201 -19.07 4.75 -18.07
C ILE A 201 -17.60 4.36 -18.08
N THR A 202 -16.98 4.43 -16.93
CA THR A 202 -15.57 4.10 -16.68
C THR A 202 -15.35 3.89 -15.18
N LYS A 203 -14.17 3.41 -14.84
CA LYS A 203 -13.73 3.24 -13.45
C LYS A 203 -12.68 4.30 -13.13
N LEU A 204 -12.74 4.90 -11.95
CA LEU A 204 -11.73 5.81 -11.44
C LEU A 204 -11.01 5.16 -10.26
N THR A 205 -9.69 5.15 -10.31
CA THR A 205 -8.85 4.45 -9.33
C THR A 205 -7.78 5.37 -8.79
N LYS A 206 -7.67 5.50 -7.48
CA LYS A 206 -6.61 6.22 -6.79
C LYS A 206 -5.56 5.22 -6.31
N ILE A 207 -4.41 5.21 -6.95
CA ILE A 207 -3.34 4.24 -6.70
C ILE A 207 -2.28 4.72 -5.70
N SER A 208 -2.41 5.91 -5.15
CA SER A 208 -1.48 6.46 -4.18
C SER A 208 -2.23 7.14 -3.03
N PRO A 209 -2.01 6.68 -1.77
CA PRO A 209 -1.22 5.53 -1.37
C PRO A 209 -1.83 4.18 -1.79
N LEU A 210 -1.03 3.12 -1.90
CA LEU A 210 -1.52 1.76 -2.07
C LEU A 210 -1.86 1.16 -0.70
N LYS A 211 -2.90 0.36 -0.64
CA LYS A 211 -3.26 -0.46 0.52
C LYS A 211 -2.90 -1.91 0.26
N ILE A 212 -2.64 -2.64 1.34
CA ILE A 212 -2.38 -4.08 1.30
C ILE A 212 -3.45 -4.76 2.14
N GLU A 213 -4.20 -5.63 1.52
CA GLU A 213 -5.16 -6.51 2.18
C GLU A 213 -4.56 -7.89 2.34
N PHE A 214 -4.63 -8.46 3.54
CA PHE A 214 -4.14 -9.80 3.84
C PHE A 214 -4.99 -10.45 4.92
N SER A 215 -5.13 -11.76 4.83
CA SER A 215 -5.86 -12.56 5.82
C SER A 215 -4.90 -13.22 6.79
N VAL A 216 -5.25 -13.19 8.06
CA VAL A 216 -4.45 -13.76 9.14
C VAL A 216 -5.25 -14.85 9.84
N PRO A 217 -4.64 -16.02 10.13
CA PRO A 217 -5.29 -17.05 10.91
C PRO A 217 -5.74 -16.52 12.29
N GLU A 218 -6.89 -16.95 12.76
CA GLU A 218 -7.55 -16.50 14.00
C GLU A 218 -6.62 -16.50 15.21
N ARG A 219 -5.75 -17.51 15.33
CA ARG A 219 -4.77 -17.65 16.43
C ARG A 219 -3.81 -16.46 16.59
N TYR A 220 -3.64 -15.65 15.54
CA TYR A 220 -2.80 -14.44 15.55
C TYR A 220 -3.60 -13.14 15.59
N SER A 221 -4.93 -13.21 15.57
CA SER A 221 -5.79 -12.03 15.53
C SER A 221 -5.64 -11.13 16.75
N ALA A 222 -5.35 -11.71 17.91
CA ALA A 222 -5.13 -10.97 19.15
C ALA A 222 -3.86 -10.08 19.12
N ASP A 223 -2.87 -10.46 18.32
CA ASP A 223 -1.57 -9.79 18.23
C ASP A 223 -1.55 -8.68 17.17
N ILE A 224 -2.51 -8.70 16.22
CA ILE A 224 -2.59 -7.73 15.15
C ILE A 224 -3.64 -6.68 15.48
N LYS A 225 -3.17 -5.47 15.71
CA LYS A 225 -3.98 -4.31 16.07
C LYS A 225 -3.62 -3.14 15.16
N ASP A 226 -4.48 -2.13 15.17
CA ASP A 226 -4.13 -0.85 14.58
C ASP A 226 -2.77 -0.35 15.10
N GLY A 227 -1.91 0.12 14.20
CA GLY A 227 -0.54 0.52 14.50
C GLY A 227 0.49 -0.60 14.44
N THR A 228 0.13 -1.88 14.25
CA THR A 228 1.10 -2.98 14.17
C THR A 228 1.99 -2.83 12.93
N PRO A 229 3.33 -2.78 13.09
CA PRO A 229 4.23 -2.69 11.94
C PRO A 229 4.33 -4.04 11.22
N ILE A 230 4.26 -4.00 9.91
CA ILE A 230 4.42 -5.17 9.04
C ILE A 230 5.53 -4.93 8.01
N VAL A 231 6.16 -6.01 7.59
CA VAL A 231 7.14 -6.00 6.50
C VAL A 231 6.59 -6.88 5.38
N PHE A 232 6.52 -6.35 4.19
CA PHE A 232 6.05 -7.09 3.03
C PHE A 232 7.07 -7.07 1.90
N ARG A 233 7.01 -8.09 1.06
CA ARG A 233 7.84 -8.24 -0.14
C ARG A 233 6.94 -8.31 -1.36
N MET A 234 7.26 -7.53 -2.34
CA MET A 234 6.64 -7.67 -3.67
C MET A 234 7.54 -8.51 -4.56
N ASN A 235 6.92 -9.43 -5.30
CA ASN A 235 7.62 -10.21 -6.30
C ASN A 235 7.83 -9.33 -7.54
N SER A 236 8.99 -8.67 -7.62
CA SER A 236 9.34 -7.85 -8.76
C SER A 236 9.95 -8.74 -9.85
N SER A 237 9.52 -8.52 -11.10
CA SER A 237 10.07 -9.20 -12.29
C SER A 237 11.57 -8.99 -12.51
N VAL A 238 12.22 -8.11 -11.76
CA VAL A 238 13.65 -7.77 -11.85
C VAL A 238 14.52 -8.56 -10.86
N GLY A 239 13.95 -9.50 -10.10
CA GLY A 239 14.73 -10.41 -9.23
C GLY A 239 15.29 -9.79 -7.95
N MET A 240 15.06 -8.53 -7.66
CA MET A 240 15.40 -7.91 -6.38
C MET A 240 14.20 -7.98 -5.42
N MET A 241 14.30 -8.85 -4.43
CA MET A 241 13.36 -8.86 -3.30
C MET A 241 13.66 -7.65 -2.42
N GLN A 242 12.81 -6.63 -2.47
CA GLN A 242 12.91 -5.46 -1.60
C GLN A 242 11.88 -5.57 -0.49
N ASP A 243 12.33 -5.37 0.75
CA ASP A 243 11.45 -5.31 1.91
C ASP A 243 10.86 -3.90 2.03
N TYR A 244 9.54 -3.83 2.10
CA TYR A 244 8.78 -2.61 2.33
C TYR A 244 8.17 -2.66 3.72
N LYS A 245 8.08 -1.49 4.35
CA LYS A 245 7.46 -1.35 5.67
C LYS A 245 6.06 -0.74 5.49
N ALA A 246 5.11 -1.27 6.21
CA ALA A 246 3.76 -0.74 6.32
C ALA A 246 3.26 -0.86 7.75
N THR A 247 2.13 -0.24 8.02
CA THR A 247 1.48 -0.27 9.32
C THR A 247 0.03 -0.69 9.11
N VAL A 248 -0.46 -1.57 9.96
CA VAL A 248 -1.88 -1.93 9.97
C VAL A 248 -2.68 -0.69 10.38
N TYR A 249 -3.68 -0.33 9.61
CA TYR A 249 -4.55 0.81 9.89
C TYR A 249 -6.00 0.40 10.22
N ALA A 250 -6.38 -0.83 9.87
CA ALA A 250 -7.68 -1.38 10.20
C ALA A 250 -7.62 -2.90 10.23
N VAL A 251 -8.41 -3.51 11.10
CA VAL A 251 -8.60 -4.97 11.18
C VAL A 251 -10.08 -5.24 11.11
N GLU A 252 -10.48 -6.03 10.12
CA GLU A 252 -11.85 -6.52 10.00
C GLU A 252 -11.98 -7.89 10.69
N SER A 253 -12.91 -7.98 11.66
CA SER A 253 -13.17 -9.23 12.39
C SER A 253 -14.20 -10.08 11.66
N LYS A 254 -13.92 -10.41 10.39
CA LYS A 254 -14.73 -11.34 9.63
C LYS A 254 -14.06 -12.72 9.67
N ILE A 255 -14.71 -13.67 10.30
CA ILE A 255 -14.28 -15.07 10.28
C ILE A 255 -14.88 -15.65 8.99
N ASP A 256 -14.03 -15.93 8.00
CA ASP A 256 -14.44 -16.73 6.85
C ASP A 256 -14.45 -18.21 7.29
N GLU A 257 -15.65 -18.82 7.29
CA GLU A 257 -15.84 -20.24 7.54
C GLU A 257 -15.34 -21.12 6.39
#